data_ca64410f3cc645f590a0a1c73f3011c5
#
_entry.id   ca64410f3cc645f590a0a1c73f3011c5
#
_cell.length_a   1.000
_cell.length_b   1.000
_cell.length_c   1.000
_cell.angle_alpha   90.00
_cell.angle_beta   90.00
_cell.angle_gamma   90.00
#
_symmetry.space_group_name_H-M   'P 1'
#
loop_
_entity.id
_entity.type
_entity.pdbx_description
1 polymer ?
#
loop_
_entity_poly.entity_id
_entity_poly.type
_entity_poly.pdbx_seq_one_letter_code
_entity_poly.pdbx_strand_id
1 'polypeptide(L)'
;MKMVFLDVDDTLYQKGTGPFPLVNKKIDNYVMSWCRIDLEKARVLRKEYIQTYGSTLGGLMKHYGVDPEEYLKDVHDVPVKDLLKPDEKLRDTLKKIPYELIVFSNGSVEYVNRVLDALGISDLFSDRFTIEYMDFIPKPRPYPYYKIMELYGMTPEKCVVVDDRLPNVHTAIDMG
;
A
#
# COMPACT_ATOMS: atom_id res chain seq x y z
N MET A 1 -10.21 23.17 -3.05
CA MET A 1 -10.35 21.86 -3.71
C MET A 1 -10.12 20.80 -2.63
N LYS A 2 -10.86 19.69 -2.64
CA LYS A 2 -10.59 18.55 -1.75
C LYS A 2 -9.97 17.41 -2.57
N MET A 3 -9.14 16.59 -1.92
CA MET A 3 -8.54 15.40 -2.52
C MET A 3 -8.90 14.16 -1.71
N VAL A 4 -9.08 13.03 -2.38
CA VAL A 4 -9.33 11.74 -1.75
C VAL A 4 -8.14 10.82 -2.02
N PHE A 5 -7.50 10.40 -0.97
CA PHE A 5 -6.37 9.48 -0.97
C PHE A 5 -6.88 8.08 -0.64
N LEU A 6 -6.79 7.18 -1.61
CA LEU A 6 -7.29 5.82 -1.48
C LEU A 6 -6.15 4.81 -1.38
N ASP A 7 -6.20 3.99 -0.35
CA ASP A 7 -5.42 2.77 -0.31
C ASP A 7 -5.92 1.76 -1.36
N VAL A 8 -5.14 0.74 -1.67
CA VAL A 8 -5.42 -0.23 -2.74
C VAL A 8 -5.81 -1.58 -2.18
N ASP A 9 -4.90 -2.22 -1.46
CA ASP A 9 -5.07 -3.61 -1.01
C ASP A 9 -6.16 -3.72 0.07
N ASP A 10 -7.09 -4.65 -0.13
CA ASP A 10 -8.23 -4.84 0.77
C ASP A 10 -9.13 -3.59 0.94
N THR A 11 -8.91 -2.54 0.11
CA THR A 11 -9.70 -1.30 0.06
C THR A 11 -10.46 -1.16 -1.26
N LEU A 12 -9.79 -1.29 -2.42
CA LEU A 12 -10.42 -1.21 -3.74
C LEU A 12 -10.99 -2.55 -4.22
N TYR A 13 -10.77 -3.61 -3.50
CA TYR A 13 -11.37 -4.92 -3.67
C TYR A 13 -11.62 -5.57 -2.32
N GLN A 14 -12.49 -6.57 -2.31
CA GLN A 14 -12.91 -7.22 -1.07
C GLN A 14 -11.71 -7.86 -0.35
N LYS A 15 -11.60 -7.61 0.93
CA LYS A 15 -10.56 -8.15 1.80
C LYS A 15 -10.41 -9.66 1.69
N GLY A 16 -9.18 -10.09 1.49
CA GLY A 16 -8.81 -11.50 1.40
C GLY A 16 -9.13 -12.18 0.07
N THR A 17 -9.66 -11.47 -0.94
CA THR A 17 -10.04 -12.05 -2.23
C THR A 17 -9.05 -11.77 -3.37
N GLY A 18 -8.32 -10.66 -3.30
CA GLY A 18 -7.40 -10.22 -4.35
C GLY A 18 -5.98 -10.77 -4.20
N PRO A 19 -5.00 -10.08 -4.76
CA PRO A 19 -3.60 -10.52 -4.77
C PRO A 19 -2.90 -10.44 -3.40
N PHE A 20 -3.38 -9.61 -2.46
CA PHE A 20 -2.70 -9.34 -1.20
C PHE A 20 -2.40 -10.59 -0.34
N PRO A 21 -3.27 -11.63 -0.24
CA PRO A 21 -2.92 -12.88 0.43
C PRO A 21 -1.68 -13.57 -0.17
N LEU A 22 -1.50 -13.51 -1.51
CA LEU A 22 -0.31 -14.07 -2.16
C LEU A 22 0.93 -13.20 -1.92
N VAL A 23 0.78 -11.88 -1.92
CA VAL A 23 1.86 -10.95 -1.52
C VAL A 23 2.32 -11.28 -0.10
N ASN A 24 1.40 -11.46 0.84
CA ASN A 24 1.75 -11.84 2.22
C ASN A 24 2.50 -13.17 2.29
N LYS A 25 2.10 -14.17 1.50
CA LYS A 25 2.82 -15.45 1.41
C LYS A 25 4.22 -15.28 0.82
N LYS A 26 4.38 -14.44 -0.20
CA LYS A 26 5.71 -14.12 -0.76
C LYS A 26 6.59 -13.40 0.26
N ILE A 27 6.04 -12.48 1.04
CA ILE A 27 6.77 -11.83 2.14
C ILE A 27 7.24 -12.87 3.18
N ASP A 28 6.38 -13.81 3.58
CA ASP A 28 6.77 -14.90 4.48
C ASP A 28 7.97 -15.69 3.90
N ASN A 29 7.85 -16.11 2.64
CA ASN A 29 8.90 -16.87 1.94
C ASN A 29 10.21 -16.08 1.83
N TYR A 30 10.13 -14.78 1.51
CA TYR A 30 11.29 -13.90 1.42
C TYR A 30 12.03 -13.83 2.76
N VAL A 31 11.30 -13.59 3.86
CA VAL A 31 11.89 -13.54 5.21
C VAL A 31 12.49 -14.89 5.60
N MET A 32 11.79 -16.00 5.34
CA MET A 32 12.31 -17.35 5.60
C MET A 32 13.64 -17.59 4.88
N SER A 33 13.69 -17.29 3.59
CA SER A 33 14.87 -17.50 2.75
C SER A 33 16.03 -16.60 3.17
N TRP A 34 15.77 -15.30 3.30
CA TRP A 34 16.79 -14.31 3.58
C TRP A 34 17.38 -14.43 5.00
N CYS A 35 16.52 -14.64 6.00
CA CYS A 35 16.94 -14.78 7.40
C CYS A 35 17.30 -16.23 7.77
N ARG A 36 17.07 -17.21 6.89
CA ARG A 36 17.30 -18.65 7.11
C ARG A 36 16.57 -19.19 8.34
N ILE A 37 15.29 -18.86 8.45
CA ILE A 37 14.40 -19.26 9.56
C ILE A 37 13.15 -19.96 9.04
N ASP A 38 12.47 -20.68 9.92
CA ASP A 38 11.19 -21.31 9.61
C ASP A 38 10.02 -20.29 9.56
N LEU A 39 8.87 -20.75 9.08
CA LEU A 39 7.68 -19.89 8.89
C LEU A 39 7.18 -19.25 10.19
N GLU A 40 7.22 -20.00 11.30
CA GLU A 40 6.73 -19.49 12.59
C GLU A 40 7.59 -18.31 13.05
N LYS A 41 8.92 -18.49 13.03
CA LYS A 41 9.87 -17.41 13.35
C LYS A 41 9.79 -16.24 12.37
N ALA A 42 9.59 -16.52 11.07
CA ALA A 42 9.42 -15.48 10.08
C ALA A 42 8.21 -14.59 10.36
N ARG A 43 7.08 -15.17 10.75
CA ARG A 43 5.87 -14.42 11.12
C ARG A 43 6.05 -13.61 12.41
N VAL A 44 6.75 -14.15 13.40
CA VAL A 44 7.10 -13.41 14.64
C VAL A 44 7.97 -12.21 14.28
N LEU A 45 9.03 -12.42 13.50
CA LEU A 45 9.95 -11.37 13.06
C LEU A 45 9.24 -10.29 12.24
N ARG A 46 8.37 -10.68 11.32
CA ARG A 46 7.53 -9.75 10.56
C ARG A 46 6.69 -8.86 11.46
N LYS A 47 6.03 -9.46 12.46
CA LYS A 47 5.21 -8.70 13.42
C LYS A 47 6.04 -7.69 14.21
N GLU A 48 7.21 -8.09 14.68
CA GLU A 48 8.17 -7.22 15.36
C GLU A 48 8.60 -6.05 14.45
N TYR A 49 8.96 -6.35 13.20
CA TYR A 49 9.40 -5.34 12.24
C TYR A 49 8.28 -4.36 11.88
N ILE A 50 7.05 -4.82 11.71
CA ILE A 50 5.90 -3.95 11.47
C ILE A 50 5.68 -3.01 12.67
N GLN A 51 5.80 -3.50 13.89
CA GLN A 51 5.64 -2.68 15.11
C GLN A 51 6.77 -1.66 15.26
N THR A 52 8.01 -2.07 15.03
CA THR A 52 9.20 -1.24 15.29
C THR A 52 9.51 -0.30 14.13
N TYR A 53 9.42 -0.78 12.89
CA TYR A 53 9.86 -0.05 11.69
C TYR A 53 8.71 0.35 10.76
N GLY A 54 7.47 -0.04 11.07
CA GLY A 54 6.28 0.25 10.26
C GLY A 54 6.01 -0.79 9.16
N SER A 55 7.02 -1.56 8.74
CA SER A 55 6.90 -2.63 7.74
C SER A 55 7.95 -3.71 7.91
N THR A 56 7.69 -4.89 7.31
CA THR A 56 8.71 -5.95 7.19
C THR A 56 9.94 -5.44 6.43
N LEU A 57 9.73 -4.71 5.32
CA LEU A 57 10.81 -4.13 4.52
C LEU A 57 11.71 -3.22 5.36
N GLY A 58 11.13 -2.30 6.15
CA GLY A 58 11.89 -1.39 7.01
C GLY A 58 12.83 -2.12 7.97
N GLY A 59 12.38 -3.23 8.57
CA GLY A 59 13.22 -4.08 9.40
C GLY A 59 14.33 -4.79 8.61
N LEU A 60 13.98 -5.36 7.45
CA LEU A 60 14.96 -6.04 6.58
C LEU A 60 16.04 -5.09 6.06
N MET A 61 15.67 -3.88 5.64
CA MET A 61 16.64 -2.83 5.25
C MET A 61 17.59 -2.51 6.40
N LYS A 62 17.03 -2.32 7.60
CA LYS A 62 17.82 -1.92 8.79
C LYS A 62 18.79 -3.00 9.26
N HIS A 63 18.37 -4.26 9.29
CA HIS A 63 19.12 -5.36 9.89
C HIS A 63 19.94 -6.18 8.91
N TYR A 64 19.53 -6.21 7.65
CA TYR A 64 20.14 -7.08 6.63
C TYR A 64 20.61 -6.33 5.38
N GLY A 65 20.38 -5.02 5.28
CA GLY A 65 20.74 -4.23 4.11
C GLY A 65 20.02 -4.67 2.83
N VAL A 66 18.77 -5.15 2.97
CA VAL A 66 17.96 -5.59 1.81
C VAL A 66 17.71 -4.41 0.90
N ASP A 67 17.92 -4.60 -0.40
CA ASP A 67 17.54 -3.63 -1.40
C ASP A 67 16.01 -3.55 -1.50
N PRO A 68 15.40 -2.38 -1.32
CA PRO A 68 13.95 -2.25 -1.30
C PRO A 68 13.31 -2.51 -2.67
N GLU A 69 13.95 -2.17 -3.78
CA GLU A 69 13.38 -2.37 -5.12
C GLU A 69 13.39 -3.86 -5.49
N GLU A 70 14.48 -4.57 -5.21
CA GLU A 70 14.55 -6.03 -5.40
C GLU A 70 13.52 -6.76 -4.53
N TYR A 71 13.38 -6.36 -3.26
CA TYR A 71 12.36 -6.91 -2.37
C TYR A 71 10.95 -6.70 -2.91
N LEU A 72 10.60 -5.47 -3.29
CA LEU A 72 9.27 -5.14 -3.79
C LEU A 72 8.96 -5.89 -5.11
N LYS A 73 9.94 -6.01 -6.00
CA LYS A 73 9.80 -6.77 -7.24
C LYS A 73 9.48 -8.25 -6.97
N ASP A 74 10.16 -8.88 -6.00
CA ASP A 74 9.91 -10.29 -5.66
C ASP A 74 8.56 -10.48 -4.99
N VAL A 75 8.24 -9.72 -3.93
CA VAL A 75 7.02 -9.94 -3.16
C VAL A 75 5.75 -9.55 -3.91
N HIS A 76 5.83 -8.62 -4.86
CA HIS A 76 4.72 -8.20 -5.71
C HIS A 76 4.61 -8.99 -7.02
N ASP A 77 5.52 -9.92 -7.31
CA ASP A 77 5.40 -10.82 -8.46
C ASP A 77 4.28 -11.88 -8.22
N VAL A 78 3.05 -11.44 -8.38
CA VAL A 78 1.82 -12.22 -8.22
C VAL A 78 0.90 -12.06 -9.44
N PRO A 79 0.08 -13.08 -9.78
CA PRO A 79 -0.76 -13.07 -10.98
C PRO A 79 -2.03 -12.22 -10.79
N VAL A 80 -1.89 -10.90 -10.70
CA VAL A 80 -2.97 -9.95 -10.42
C VAL A 80 -4.16 -10.13 -11.36
N LYS A 81 -3.92 -10.29 -12.68
CA LYS A 81 -4.97 -10.41 -13.71
C LYS A 81 -5.80 -11.70 -13.59
N ASP A 82 -5.25 -12.73 -12.94
CA ASP A 82 -5.99 -13.98 -12.71
C ASP A 82 -6.93 -13.86 -11.52
N LEU A 83 -6.61 -12.96 -10.58
CA LEU A 83 -7.29 -12.80 -9.31
C LEU A 83 -8.32 -11.66 -9.30
N LEU A 84 -8.10 -10.63 -10.11
CA LEU A 84 -8.97 -9.47 -10.22
C LEU A 84 -9.55 -9.36 -11.63
N LYS A 85 -10.77 -8.83 -11.71
CA LYS A 85 -11.48 -8.54 -12.97
C LYS A 85 -12.01 -7.12 -12.90
N PRO A 86 -12.32 -6.49 -14.05
CA PRO A 86 -12.97 -5.18 -14.07
C PRO A 86 -14.23 -5.16 -13.18
N ASP A 87 -14.33 -4.13 -12.35
CA ASP A 87 -15.43 -3.92 -11.40
C ASP A 87 -16.20 -2.64 -11.77
N GLU A 88 -17.24 -2.79 -12.57
CA GLU A 88 -18.08 -1.67 -13.01
C GLU A 88 -18.79 -0.97 -11.84
N LYS A 89 -19.17 -1.71 -10.79
CA LYS A 89 -19.80 -1.12 -9.61
C LYS A 89 -18.85 -0.22 -8.84
N LEU A 90 -17.60 -0.67 -8.65
CA LEU A 90 -16.53 0.13 -8.07
C LEU A 90 -16.27 1.36 -8.94
N ARG A 91 -16.10 1.16 -10.26
CA ARG A 91 -15.87 2.23 -11.22
C ARG A 91 -16.96 3.30 -11.14
N ASP A 92 -18.23 2.91 -11.18
CA ASP A 92 -19.36 3.83 -11.08
C ASP A 92 -19.43 4.53 -9.72
N THR A 93 -18.99 3.88 -8.66
CA THR A 93 -18.90 4.49 -7.32
C THR A 93 -17.83 5.55 -7.27
N LEU A 94 -16.64 5.26 -7.77
CA LEU A 94 -15.52 6.22 -7.80
C LEU A 94 -15.83 7.44 -8.67
N LYS A 95 -16.49 7.27 -9.81
CA LYS A 95 -16.91 8.38 -10.69
C LYS A 95 -17.90 9.37 -10.03
N LYS A 96 -18.62 8.96 -8.99
CA LYS A 96 -19.54 9.83 -8.25
C LYS A 96 -18.83 10.72 -7.23
N ILE A 97 -17.57 10.46 -6.94
CA ILE A 97 -16.79 11.27 -6.02
C ILE A 97 -16.40 12.57 -6.74
N PRO A 98 -16.88 13.75 -6.28
CA PRO A 98 -16.66 15.02 -6.99
C PRO A 98 -15.28 15.65 -6.66
N TYR A 99 -14.31 14.83 -6.32
CA TYR A 99 -12.98 15.23 -5.90
C TYR A 99 -11.92 14.46 -6.67
N GLU A 100 -10.72 15.00 -6.73
CA GLU A 100 -9.58 14.33 -7.31
C GLU A 100 -9.20 13.09 -6.49
N LEU A 101 -9.02 11.97 -7.20
CA LEU A 101 -8.65 10.69 -6.60
C LEU A 101 -7.16 10.43 -6.79
N ILE A 102 -6.47 10.16 -5.71
CA ILE A 102 -5.05 9.80 -5.71
C ILE A 102 -4.87 8.48 -4.97
N VAL A 103 -4.08 7.59 -5.55
CA VAL A 103 -3.67 6.38 -4.84
C VAL A 103 -2.69 6.75 -3.72
N PHE A 104 -2.88 6.16 -2.54
CA PHE A 104 -1.98 6.28 -1.41
C PHE A 104 -1.70 4.91 -0.80
N SER A 105 -0.70 4.18 -1.34
CA SER A 105 -0.47 2.76 -1.04
C SER A 105 0.95 2.47 -0.57
N ASN A 106 1.08 1.49 0.34
CA ASN A 106 2.37 0.90 0.71
C ASN A 106 2.88 -0.14 -0.32
N GLY A 107 2.12 -0.39 -1.37
CA GLY A 107 2.56 -1.20 -2.51
C GLY A 107 3.51 -0.44 -3.44
N SER A 108 4.24 -1.16 -4.29
CA SER A 108 5.07 -0.55 -5.35
C SER A 108 4.21 0.00 -6.48
N VAL A 109 4.73 1.00 -7.20
CA VAL A 109 4.02 1.64 -8.31
C VAL A 109 3.64 0.63 -9.40
N GLU A 110 4.52 -0.31 -9.71
CA GLU A 110 4.27 -1.36 -10.71
C GLU A 110 3.12 -2.27 -10.29
N TYR A 111 3.14 -2.74 -9.04
CA TYR A 111 2.07 -3.58 -8.49
C TYR A 111 0.73 -2.85 -8.45
N VAL A 112 0.71 -1.64 -7.95
CA VAL A 112 -0.48 -0.77 -7.90
C VAL A 112 -1.08 -0.60 -9.29
N ASN A 113 -0.27 -0.26 -10.31
CA ASN A 113 -0.76 -0.13 -11.68
C ASN A 113 -1.41 -1.41 -12.20
N ARG A 114 -0.80 -2.58 -11.95
CA ARG A 114 -1.39 -3.87 -12.34
C ARG A 114 -2.74 -4.14 -11.66
N VAL A 115 -2.91 -3.73 -10.39
CA VAL A 115 -4.17 -3.85 -9.67
C VAL A 115 -5.24 -2.92 -10.25
N LEU A 116 -4.91 -1.65 -10.45
CA LEU A 116 -5.84 -0.66 -11.02
C LEU A 116 -6.29 -1.02 -12.45
N ASP A 117 -5.35 -1.51 -13.27
CA ASP A 117 -5.64 -1.96 -14.64
C ASP A 117 -6.55 -3.19 -14.64
N ALA A 118 -6.29 -4.15 -13.75
CA ALA A 118 -7.12 -5.36 -13.63
C ALA A 118 -8.55 -5.03 -13.17
N LEU A 119 -8.71 -4.03 -12.29
CA LEU A 119 -10.02 -3.53 -11.85
C LEU A 119 -10.71 -2.62 -12.88
N GLY A 120 -10.01 -2.17 -13.93
CA GLY A 120 -10.55 -1.28 -14.96
C GLY A 120 -10.80 0.15 -14.47
N ILE A 121 -9.99 0.65 -13.51
CA ILE A 121 -10.19 1.95 -12.86
C ILE A 121 -8.95 2.86 -12.91
N SER A 122 -7.91 2.46 -13.61
CA SER A 122 -6.61 3.19 -13.65
C SER A 122 -6.75 4.63 -14.12
N ASP A 123 -7.66 4.90 -15.06
CA ASP A 123 -7.96 6.21 -15.63
C ASP A 123 -8.70 7.17 -14.68
N LEU A 124 -9.20 6.68 -13.56
CA LEU A 124 -9.93 7.49 -12.58
C LEU A 124 -9.00 8.18 -11.56
N PHE A 125 -7.76 7.76 -11.48
CA PHE A 125 -6.77 8.31 -10.55
C PHE A 125 -5.84 9.25 -11.29
N SER A 126 -5.70 10.48 -10.78
CA SER A 126 -4.79 11.48 -11.34
C SER A 126 -3.32 11.18 -11.04
N ASP A 127 -3.05 10.51 -9.90
CA ASP A 127 -1.69 10.15 -9.49
C ASP A 127 -1.63 8.92 -8.57
N ARG A 128 -0.42 8.40 -8.35
CA ARG A 128 -0.12 7.24 -7.49
C ARG A 128 1.02 7.58 -6.55
N PHE A 129 0.68 7.84 -5.30
CA PHE A 129 1.64 8.04 -4.22
C PHE A 129 1.91 6.69 -3.53
N THR A 130 2.97 6.02 -3.97
CA THR A 130 3.35 4.66 -3.58
C THR A 130 4.57 4.64 -2.67
N ILE A 131 4.98 3.46 -2.21
CA ILE A 131 6.06 3.30 -1.24
C ILE A 131 7.39 3.92 -1.69
N GLU A 132 7.67 3.95 -3.00
CA GLU A 132 8.87 4.57 -3.56
C GLU A 132 8.84 6.10 -3.35
N TYR A 133 7.69 6.74 -3.55
CA TYR A 133 7.52 8.18 -3.28
C TYR A 133 7.54 8.51 -1.79
N MET A 134 7.36 7.52 -0.91
CA MET A 134 7.44 7.65 0.55
C MET A 134 8.85 7.37 1.09
N ASP A 135 9.88 7.30 0.23
CA ASP A 135 11.26 6.93 0.61
C ASP A 135 11.31 5.61 1.39
N PHE A 136 10.45 4.66 1.04
CA PHE A 136 10.25 3.35 1.70
C PHE A 136 9.85 3.45 3.18
N ILE A 137 9.35 4.61 3.62
CA ILE A 137 8.76 4.81 4.95
C ILE A 137 7.24 4.65 4.81
N PRO A 138 6.64 3.55 5.30
CA PRO A 138 5.25 3.22 5.01
C PRO A 138 4.25 3.94 5.92
N LYS A 139 2.98 3.99 5.51
CA LYS A 139 1.86 4.16 6.43
C LYS A 139 1.91 3.05 7.49
N PRO A 140 1.57 3.29 8.76
CA PRO A 140 0.97 4.47 9.38
C PRO A 140 1.97 5.51 9.90
N ARG A 141 3.25 5.50 9.49
CA ARG A 141 4.18 6.56 9.91
C ARG A 141 3.63 7.93 9.43
N PRO A 142 3.77 9.02 10.23
CA PRO A 142 3.28 10.34 9.84
C PRO A 142 3.96 10.92 8.59
N TYR A 143 5.21 10.55 8.35
CA TYR A 143 6.02 11.08 7.24
C TYR A 143 5.34 10.98 5.86
N PRO A 144 4.76 9.86 5.42
CA PRO A 144 4.05 9.78 4.13
C PRO A 144 2.89 10.78 4.01
N TYR A 145 2.19 11.04 5.11
CA TYR A 145 1.05 11.97 5.12
C TYR A 145 1.52 13.42 4.97
N TYR A 146 2.58 13.82 5.67
CA TYR A 146 3.20 15.13 5.47
C TYR A 146 3.70 15.30 4.05
N LYS A 147 4.41 14.31 3.54
CA LYS A 147 5.01 14.36 2.21
C LYS A 147 3.97 14.50 1.10
N ILE A 148 2.87 13.75 1.17
CA ILE A 148 1.79 13.84 0.17
C ILE A 148 1.07 15.19 0.27
N MET A 149 0.81 15.71 1.46
CA MET A 149 0.20 17.04 1.64
C MET A 149 1.10 18.15 1.09
N GLU A 150 2.40 18.08 1.35
CA GLU A 150 3.38 19.04 0.82
C GLU A 150 3.42 18.98 -0.71
N LEU A 151 3.47 17.79 -1.30
CA LEU A 151 3.53 17.59 -2.75
C LEU A 151 2.35 18.24 -3.48
N TYR A 152 1.14 18.14 -2.91
CA TYR A 152 -0.08 18.70 -3.53
C TYR A 152 -0.48 20.06 -2.97
N GLY A 153 0.30 20.65 -2.06
CA GLY A 153 -0.04 21.94 -1.42
C GLY A 153 -1.34 21.90 -0.64
N MET A 154 -1.62 20.79 0.04
CA MET A 154 -2.87 20.55 0.74
C MET A 154 -2.72 20.74 2.25
N THR A 155 -3.83 21.15 2.88
CA THR A 155 -3.96 21.14 4.34
C THR A 155 -4.84 19.97 4.76
N PRO A 156 -4.69 19.42 5.99
CA PRO A 156 -5.43 18.24 6.44
C PRO A 156 -6.94 18.31 6.19
N GLU A 157 -7.57 19.45 6.48
CA GLU A 157 -9.03 19.64 6.36
C GLU A 157 -9.56 19.52 4.93
N LYS A 158 -8.66 19.53 3.94
CA LYS A 158 -8.97 19.35 2.52
C LYS A 158 -8.69 17.95 2.02
N CYS A 159 -8.19 17.06 2.90
CA CYS A 159 -7.82 15.69 2.59
C CYS A 159 -8.85 14.72 3.15
N VAL A 160 -9.15 13.67 2.40
CA VAL A 160 -9.91 12.51 2.88
C VAL A 160 -9.04 11.28 2.64
N VAL A 161 -8.86 10.46 3.67
CA VAL A 161 -8.13 9.18 3.57
C VAL A 161 -9.12 8.03 3.68
N VAL A 162 -9.04 7.09 2.75
CA VAL A 162 -9.81 5.84 2.77
C VAL A 162 -8.83 4.68 2.80
N ASP A 163 -8.86 3.88 3.86
CA ASP A 163 -7.90 2.80 4.09
C ASP A 163 -8.55 1.72 4.97
N ASP A 164 -8.30 0.42 4.71
CA ASP A 164 -8.86 -0.70 5.48
C ASP A 164 -8.17 -0.88 6.85
N ARG A 165 -7.01 -0.29 7.03
CA ARG A 165 -6.20 -0.42 8.24
C ARG A 165 -6.43 0.74 9.20
N LEU A 166 -7.05 0.45 10.35
CA LEU A 166 -7.31 1.44 11.40
C LEU A 166 -6.08 2.27 11.81
N PRO A 167 -4.85 1.72 11.97
CA PRO A 167 -3.69 2.55 12.28
C PRO A 167 -3.41 3.64 11.24
N ASN A 168 -3.64 3.34 9.94
CA ASN A 168 -3.46 4.33 8.89
C ASN A 168 -4.50 5.47 9.00
N VAL A 169 -5.77 5.09 9.26
CA VAL A 169 -6.86 6.04 9.45
C VAL A 169 -6.63 6.90 10.71
N HIS A 170 -6.19 6.29 11.82
CA HIS A 170 -5.89 7.03 13.06
C HIS A 170 -4.81 8.07 12.84
N THR A 171 -3.71 7.73 12.13
CA THR A 171 -2.68 8.72 11.81
C THR A 171 -3.24 9.90 11.01
N ALA A 172 -4.12 9.63 10.02
CA ALA A 172 -4.76 10.71 9.27
C ALA A 172 -5.62 11.62 10.16
N ILE A 173 -6.40 11.03 11.09
CA ILE A 173 -7.24 11.78 12.05
C ILE A 173 -6.38 12.62 13.00
N ASP A 174 -5.29 12.04 13.53
CA ASP A 174 -4.38 12.73 14.48
C ASP A 174 -3.67 13.92 13.82
N MET A 175 -3.60 13.93 12.50
CA MET A 175 -3.00 15.02 11.71
C MET A 175 -4.01 16.09 11.28
N GLY A 176 -5.31 15.91 11.57
CA GLY A 176 -6.41 16.86 11.24
C GLY A 176 -7.24 16.44 10.04
#